data_925e70168d8fdc544c071d13839be721
#
_entry.id   925e70168d8fdc544c071d13839be721
#
_cell.length_a   1.000
_cell.length_b   1.000
_cell.length_c   1.000
_cell.angle_alpha   90.00
_cell.angle_beta   90.00
_cell.angle_gamma   90.00
#
_symmetry.space_group_name_H-M   'P 1'
#
loop_
_entity.id
_entity.type
_entity.pdbx_description
1 polymer ?
#
loop_
_entity_poly.entity_id
_entity_poly.type
_entity_poly.pdbx_seq_one_letter_code
_entity_poly.pdbx_strand_id
1 'polypeptide(L)'
;MSRTSKIPTTETRSKPKVLVFDSGVGGLTIVAEIQKLLPHCELLFVADNQAFPYGTKSESFVQERVVKVLAKAIAEVPVHMIVIACNTASTVILPTLRAEFDMPIVGVVPAIKPAALLTETGVIGVLATPGTVQRRYT
;
A
#
# COMPACT_ATOMS: atom_id res chain seq x y z
N MET A 1 33.09 -32.32 35.93
CA MET A 1 33.08 -31.15 35.04
C MET A 1 31.78 -31.19 34.23
N SER A 2 30.78 -30.49 34.71
CA SER A 2 29.44 -30.43 34.09
C SER A 2 29.37 -29.25 33.11
N ARG A 3 29.18 -29.51 31.82
CA ARG A 3 28.94 -28.50 30.79
C ARG A 3 27.43 -28.17 30.78
N THR A 4 27.06 -27.09 31.40
CA THR A 4 25.74 -26.49 31.26
C THR A 4 25.63 -25.88 29.87
N SER A 5 24.90 -26.54 28.96
CA SER A 5 24.55 -25.98 27.66
C SER A 5 23.55 -24.83 27.89
N LYS A 6 23.96 -23.60 27.61
CA LYS A 6 23.05 -22.44 27.53
C LYS A 6 22.11 -22.65 26.35
N ILE A 7 20.84 -22.83 26.65
CA ILE A 7 19.76 -22.78 25.66
C ILE A 7 19.73 -21.35 25.12
N PRO A 8 19.82 -21.12 23.79
CA PRO A 8 19.69 -19.77 23.25
C PRO A 8 18.30 -19.25 23.55
N THR A 9 18.22 -18.14 24.26
CA THR A 9 16.98 -17.37 24.44
C THR A 9 16.41 -17.00 23.07
N THR A 10 15.22 -17.47 22.76
CA THR A 10 14.44 -17.05 21.60
C THR A 10 14.26 -15.54 21.68
N GLU A 11 15.04 -14.79 20.89
CA GLU A 11 14.74 -13.39 20.60
C GLU A 11 13.30 -13.35 20.06
N THR A 12 12.41 -12.73 20.79
CA THR A 12 11.05 -12.42 20.33
C THR A 12 11.18 -11.47 19.14
N ARG A 13 11.23 -12.03 17.91
CA ARG A 13 11.19 -11.24 16.70
C ARG A 13 9.93 -10.39 16.76
N SER A 14 10.09 -9.07 16.79
CA SER A 14 8.98 -8.13 16.70
C SER A 14 8.14 -8.47 15.48
N LYS A 15 6.81 -8.44 15.63
CA LYS A 15 5.90 -8.71 14.51
C LYS A 15 6.18 -7.73 13.36
N PRO A 16 6.19 -8.21 12.10
CA PRO A 16 6.31 -7.31 10.96
C PRO A 16 5.17 -6.28 10.98
N LYS A 17 5.52 -5.01 10.77
CA LYS A 17 4.55 -3.90 10.70
C LYS A 17 4.38 -3.47 9.26
N VAL A 18 3.13 -3.39 8.80
CA VAL A 18 2.77 -2.96 7.46
C VAL A 18 1.90 -1.71 7.55
N LEU A 19 2.33 -0.63 6.92
CA LEU A 19 1.52 0.56 6.77
C LEU A 19 0.64 0.40 5.53
N VAL A 20 -0.68 0.54 5.71
CA VAL A 20 -1.67 0.54 4.62
C VAL A 20 -2.22 1.95 4.48
N PHE A 21 -1.98 2.58 3.33
CA PHE A 21 -2.39 3.96 3.04
C PHE A 21 -3.56 4.01 2.07
N ASP A 22 -4.54 4.84 2.37
CA ASP A 22 -5.61 5.24 1.43
C ASP A 22 -5.93 6.73 1.56
N SER A 23 -6.56 7.31 0.54
CA SER A 23 -7.10 8.68 0.59
C SER A 23 -8.35 8.80 1.45
N GLY A 24 -9.00 7.69 1.77
CA GLY A 24 -10.26 7.63 2.53
C GLY A 24 -10.39 6.32 3.31
N VAL A 25 -11.55 5.67 3.23
CA VAL A 25 -11.84 4.44 3.99
C VAL A 25 -11.88 3.18 3.12
N GLY A 26 -11.79 3.29 1.79
CA GLY A 26 -11.85 2.17 0.86
C GLY A 26 -10.76 1.13 1.11
N GLY A 27 -9.58 1.58 1.51
CA GLY A 27 -8.43 0.72 1.86
C GLY A 27 -8.67 -0.24 3.02
N LEU A 28 -9.74 -0.08 3.81
CA LEU A 28 -10.11 -1.03 4.86
C LEU A 28 -10.46 -2.41 4.30
N THR A 29 -10.92 -2.50 3.06
CA THR A 29 -11.14 -3.78 2.38
C THR A 29 -9.81 -4.52 2.15
N ILE A 30 -8.76 -3.78 1.80
CA ILE A 30 -7.41 -4.33 1.63
C ILE A 30 -6.82 -4.74 2.98
N VAL A 31 -7.03 -3.95 4.04
CA VAL A 31 -6.64 -4.30 5.41
C VAL A 31 -7.25 -5.64 5.81
N ALA A 32 -8.56 -5.82 5.57
CA ALA A 32 -9.26 -7.06 5.91
C ALA A 32 -8.67 -8.29 5.18
N GLU A 33 -8.32 -8.17 3.90
CA GLU A 33 -7.69 -9.26 3.16
C GLU A 33 -6.25 -9.54 3.63
N ILE A 34 -5.47 -8.50 3.94
CA ILE A 34 -4.12 -8.68 4.52
C ILE A 34 -4.22 -9.39 5.87
N GLN A 35 -5.15 -9.02 6.73
CA GLN A 35 -5.33 -9.66 8.04
C GLN A 35 -5.67 -11.15 7.94
N LYS A 36 -6.48 -11.54 6.94
CA LYS A 36 -6.81 -12.96 6.69
C LYS A 36 -5.58 -13.75 6.25
N LEU A 37 -4.78 -13.19 5.35
CA LEU A 37 -3.63 -13.89 4.77
C LEU A 37 -2.39 -13.83 5.66
N LEU A 38 -2.21 -12.76 6.43
CA LEU A 38 -1.03 -12.50 7.26
C LEU A 38 -1.43 -12.10 8.69
N PRO A 39 -2.07 -13.02 9.45
CA PRO A 39 -2.63 -12.71 10.79
C PRO A 39 -1.56 -12.34 11.83
N HIS A 40 -0.30 -12.61 11.54
CA HIS A 40 0.82 -12.29 12.44
C HIS A 40 1.44 -10.91 12.19
N CYS A 41 1.00 -10.18 11.15
CA CYS A 41 1.46 -8.82 10.89
C CYS A 41 0.67 -7.80 11.73
N GLU A 42 1.35 -6.78 12.21
CA GLU A 42 0.72 -5.57 12.73
C GLU A 42 0.40 -4.63 11.57
N LEU A 43 -0.83 -4.13 11.51
CA LEU A 43 -1.26 -3.22 10.45
C LEU A 43 -1.48 -1.82 11.02
N LEU A 44 -0.85 -0.83 10.39
CA LEU A 44 -1.08 0.59 10.62
C LEU A 44 -1.88 1.13 9.44
N PHE A 45 -3.14 1.51 9.64
CA PHE A 45 -3.96 2.11 8.60
C PHE A 45 -3.90 3.64 8.67
N VAL A 46 -3.53 4.27 7.55
CA VAL A 46 -3.43 5.72 7.42
C VAL A 46 -4.39 6.19 6.33
N ALA A 47 -5.38 7.00 6.71
CA ALA A 47 -6.35 7.58 5.79
C ALA A 47 -6.14 9.10 5.67
N ASP A 48 -5.90 9.60 4.44
CA ASP A 48 -5.80 11.05 4.20
C ASP A 48 -7.17 11.67 3.89
N ASN A 49 -8.09 11.61 4.84
CA ASN A 49 -9.43 12.16 4.70
C ASN A 49 -9.43 13.67 4.44
N GLN A 50 -8.39 14.40 4.85
CA GLN A 50 -8.30 15.84 4.67
C GLN A 50 -8.23 16.23 3.19
N ALA A 51 -7.58 15.42 2.35
CA ALA A 51 -7.44 15.68 0.92
C ALA A 51 -8.33 14.77 0.04
N PHE A 52 -9.21 13.98 0.64
CA PHE A 52 -10.18 13.15 -0.07
C PHE A 52 -11.15 14.01 -0.92
N PRO A 53 -11.56 13.56 -2.15
CA PRO A 53 -11.07 12.39 -2.90
C PRO A 53 -9.87 12.74 -3.79
N TYR A 54 -8.94 11.81 -3.98
CA TYR A 54 -7.77 11.98 -4.85
C TYR A 54 -8.09 11.96 -6.35
N GLY A 55 -9.21 11.36 -6.75
CA GLY A 55 -9.60 11.20 -8.15
C GLY A 55 -9.76 12.50 -8.94
N THR A 56 -9.95 13.63 -8.25
CA THR A 56 -10.11 14.98 -8.82
C THR A 56 -8.85 15.84 -8.69
N LYS A 57 -7.78 15.32 -8.08
CA LYS A 57 -6.55 16.07 -7.81
C LYS A 57 -5.53 15.88 -8.93
N SER A 58 -4.62 16.86 -9.10
CA SER A 58 -3.49 16.72 -10.00
C SER A 58 -2.50 15.66 -9.54
N GLU A 59 -1.71 15.12 -10.47
CA GLU A 59 -0.67 14.14 -10.14
C GLU A 59 0.35 14.69 -9.16
N SER A 60 0.84 15.91 -9.42
CA SER A 60 1.83 16.58 -8.56
C SER A 60 1.31 16.74 -7.13
N PHE A 61 0.04 17.17 -6.99
CA PHE A 61 -0.58 17.28 -5.67
C PHE A 61 -0.60 15.94 -4.95
N VAL A 62 -1.05 14.86 -5.62
CA VAL A 62 -1.13 13.53 -5.02
C VAL A 62 0.27 13.03 -4.62
N GLN A 63 1.27 13.23 -5.48
CA GLN A 63 2.66 12.83 -5.20
C GLN A 63 3.21 13.51 -3.96
N GLU A 64 3.19 14.84 -3.92
CA GLU A 64 3.69 15.62 -2.78
C GLU A 64 2.95 15.30 -1.49
N ARG A 65 1.62 15.20 -1.57
CA ARG A 65 0.76 14.95 -0.42
C ARG A 65 1.02 13.59 0.20
N VAL A 66 1.07 12.52 -0.61
CA VAL A 66 1.27 11.16 -0.11
C VAL A 66 2.66 10.99 0.49
N VAL A 67 3.72 11.51 -0.16
CA VAL A 67 5.08 11.50 0.41
C VAL A 67 5.08 12.14 1.79
N LYS A 68 4.49 13.33 1.93
CA LYS A 68 4.44 14.06 3.19
C LYS A 68 3.68 13.32 4.29
N VAL A 69 2.53 12.71 3.96
CA VAL A 69 1.72 11.96 4.93
C VAL A 69 2.44 10.69 5.38
N LEU A 70 3.03 9.95 4.44
CA LEU A 70 3.77 8.72 4.74
C LEU A 70 5.03 9.01 5.56
N ALA A 71 5.81 10.02 5.18
CA ALA A 71 7.02 10.40 5.94
C ALA A 71 6.69 10.72 7.40
N LYS A 72 5.60 11.46 7.63
CA LYS A 72 5.13 11.75 8.99
C LYS A 72 4.73 10.47 9.74
N ALA A 73 3.93 9.61 9.13
CA ALA A 73 3.46 8.38 9.76
C ALA A 73 4.62 7.43 10.12
N ILE A 74 5.60 7.30 9.23
CA ILE A 74 6.78 6.43 9.44
C ILE A 74 7.71 6.99 10.52
N ALA A 75 7.82 8.31 10.63
CA ALA A 75 8.60 8.94 11.70
C ALA A 75 8.01 8.67 13.09
N GLU A 76 6.68 8.56 13.19
CA GLU A 76 5.98 8.23 14.44
C GLU A 76 6.00 6.72 14.74
N VAL A 77 5.80 5.89 13.71
CA VAL A 77 5.72 4.43 13.84
C VAL A 77 6.58 3.77 12.76
N PRO A 78 7.76 3.26 13.08
CA PRO A 78 8.58 2.53 12.11
C PRO A 78 7.87 1.29 11.58
N VAL A 79 7.86 1.14 10.25
CA VAL A 79 7.22 0.02 9.55
C VAL A 79 8.20 -0.71 8.63
N HIS A 80 7.88 -1.93 8.23
CA HIS A 80 8.74 -2.77 7.40
C HIS A 80 8.31 -2.78 5.93
N MET A 81 7.08 -2.36 5.64
CA MET A 81 6.50 -2.35 4.29
C MET A 81 5.38 -1.32 4.21
N ILE A 82 5.16 -0.77 3.02
CA ILE A 82 4.05 0.12 2.70
C ILE A 82 3.15 -0.54 1.66
N VAL A 83 1.84 -0.49 1.88
CA VAL A 83 0.80 -0.85 0.90
C VAL A 83 -0.01 0.40 0.57
N ILE A 84 0.02 0.81 -0.69
CA ILE A 84 -0.85 1.89 -1.20
C ILE A 84 -2.16 1.26 -1.65
N ALA A 85 -3.17 1.30 -0.78
CA ALA A 85 -4.49 0.72 -1.04
C ALA A 85 -5.37 1.60 -1.94
N CYS A 86 -5.04 2.87 -2.08
CA CYS A 86 -5.73 3.80 -2.97
C CYS A 86 -5.37 3.53 -4.43
N ASN A 87 -6.36 3.09 -5.26
CA ASN A 87 -6.16 2.88 -6.69
C ASN A 87 -5.63 4.13 -7.40
N THR A 88 -6.26 5.28 -7.17
CA THR A 88 -5.84 6.56 -7.78
C THR A 88 -4.39 6.90 -7.45
N ALA A 89 -4.00 6.81 -6.18
CA ALA A 89 -2.63 7.07 -5.78
C ALA A 89 -1.65 6.06 -6.40
N SER A 90 -1.97 4.76 -6.37
CA SER A 90 -1.12 3.70 -6.88
C SER A 90 -0.74 3.88 -8.35
N THR A 91 -1.61 4.49 -9.17
CA THR A 91 -1.33 4.68 -10.60
C THR A 91 -0.30 5.77 -10.90
N VAL A 92 0.03 6.62 -9.92
CA VAL A 92 0.93 7.78 -10.14
C VAL A 92 2.12 7.86 -9.20
N ILE A 93 2.05 7.26 -8.00
CA ILE A 93 3.02 7.57 -6.95
C ILE A 93 4.10 6.51 -6.73
N LEU A 94 3.89 5.27 -7.19
CA LEU A 94 4.79 4.16 -6.84
C LEU A 94 6.26 4.41 -7.22
N PRO A 95 6.60 4.99 -8.41
CA PRO A 95 7.99 5.31 -8.73
C PRO A 95 8.59 6.33 -7.75
N THR A 96 7.85 7.39 -7.42
CA THR A 96 8.28 8.42 -6.48
C THR A 96 8.53 7.85 -5.08
N LEU A 97 7.59 7.03 -4.58
CA LEU A 97 7.75 6.42 -3.25
C LEU A 97 8.94 5.46 -3.18
N ARG A 98 9.18 4.69 -4.24
CA ARG A 98 10.31 3.76 -4.30
C ARG A 98 11.67 4.47 -4.39
N ALA A 99 11.69 5.71 -4.85
CA ALA A 99 12.88 6.54 -4.82
C ALA A 99 13.10 7.21 -3.46
N GLU A 100 12.03 7.45 -2.71
CA GLU A 100 12.05 8.18 -1.44
C GLU A 100 12.24 7.27 -0.21
N PHE A 101 11.73 6.03 -0.27
CA PHE A 101 11.74 5.11 0.87
C PHE A 101 12.43 3.79 0.52
N ASP A 102 13.34 3.34 1.36
CA ASP A 102 14.13 2.11 1.15
C ASP A 102 13.35 0.80 1.38
N MET A 103 12.17 0.87 2.00
CA MET A 103 11.36 -0.31 2.30
C MET A 103 10.51 -0.78 1.11
N PRO A 104 10.10 -2.06 1.07
CA PRO A 104 9.20 -2.58 0.04
C PRO A 104 7.87 -1.81 -0.03
N ILE A 105 7.45 -1.47 -1.26
CA ILE A 105 6.21 -0.73 -1.52
C ILE A 105 5.37 -1.46 -2.55
N VAL A 106 4.14 -1.79 -2.17
CA VAL A 106 3.13 -2.46 -3.01
C VAL A 106 1.97 -1.51 -3.25
N GLY A 107 1.53 -1.40 -4.49
CA GLY A 107 0.33 -0.63 -4.86
C GLY A 107 -0.81 -1.55 -5.31
N VAL A 108 -2.03 -1.14 -5.00
CA VAL A 108 -3.25 -1.76 -5.52
C VAL A 108 -3.66 -1.01 -6.79
N VAL A 109 -3.55 -1.66 -7.94
CA VAL A 109 -3.85 -1.09 -9.26
C VAL A 109 -4.98 -1.87 -9.93
N PRO A 110 -5.70 -1.28 -10.91
CA PRO A 110 -6.71 -2.01 -11.66
C PRO A 110 -6.16 -3.29 -12.29
N ALA A 111 -6.90 -4.40 -12.16
CA ALA A 111 -6.48 -5.73 -12.60
C ALA A 111 -6.65 -5.92 -14.14
N ILE A 112 -6.14 -4.97 -14.94
CA ILE A 112 -6.33 -4.95 -16.40
C ILE A 112 -5.66 -6.15 -17.06
N LYS A 113 -4.39 -6.45 -16.71
CA LYS A 113 -3.67 -7.59 -17.28
C LYS A 113 -4.34 -8.93 -17.00
N PRO A 114 -4.70 -9.27 -15.75
CA PRO A 114 -5.48 -10.49 -15.47
C PRO A 114 -6.80 -10.54 -16.23
N ALA A 115 -7.55 -9.44 -16.30
CA ALA A 115 -8.81 -9.37 -17.02
C ALA A 115 -8.62 -9.59 -18.54
N ALA A 116 -7.57 -9.02 -19.12
CA ALA A 116 -7.24 -9.22 -20.52
C ALA A 116 -6.87 -10.68 -20.87
N LEU A 117 -6.30 -11.41 -19.93
CA LEU A 117 -5.99 -12.84 -20.09
C LEU A 117 -7.22 -13.74 -19.95
N LEU A 118 -8.25 -13.29 -19.26
CA LEU A 118 -9.46 -14.07 -18.96
C LEU A 118 -10.62 -13.77 -19.91
N THR A 119 -10.58 -12.66 -20.65
CA THR A 119 -11.70 -12.30 -21.55
C THR A 119 -11.75 -13.23 -22.77
N GLU A 120 -12.94 -13.75 -23.07
CA GLU A 120 -13.20 -14.55 -24.26
C GLU A 120 -13.52 -13.67 -25.48
N THR A 121 -14.01 -12.46 -25.26
CA THR A 121 -14.45 -11.53 -26.31
C THR A 121 -13.36 -10.54 -26.73
N GLY A 122 -12.24 -10.47 -26.02
CA GLY A 122 -11.20 -9.46 -26.22
C GLY A 122 -11.59 -8.07 -25.72
N VAL A 123 -12.78 -7.93 -25.08
CA VAL A 123 -13.29 -6.66 -24.54
C VAL A 123 -13.34 -6.73 -23.01
N ILE A 124 -12.81 -5.71 -22.36
CA ILE A 124 -12.89 -5.51 -20.90
C ILE A 124 -13.37 -4.10 -20.59
N GLY A 125 -14.26 -3.97 -19.58
CA GLY A 125 -14.71 -2.68 -19.07
C GLY A 125 -13.87 -2.26 -17.86
N VAL A 126 -13.49 -0.99 -17.79
CA VAL A 126 -12.80 -0.42 -16.62
C VAL A 126 -13.70 0.62 -15.98
N LEU A 127 -14.09 0.39 -14.71
CA LEU A 127 -14.80 1.37 -13.90
C LEU A 127 -13.81 1.98 -12.90
N ALA A 128 -13.48 3.26 -13.09
CA ALA A 128 -12.49 3.95 -12.26
C ALA A 128 -12.75 5.46 -12.24
N THR A 129 -12.03 6.18 -11.37
CA THR A 129 -12.07 7.65 -11.37
C THR A 129 -11.51 8.22 -12.68
N PRO A 130 -11.94 9.44 -13.11
CA PRO A 130 -11.38 10.08 -14.30
C PRO A 130 -9.85 10.14 -14.28
N GLY A 131 -9.28 10.48 -13.12
CA GLY A 131 -7.84 10.47 -12.92
C GLY A 131 -7.19 9.11 -13.17
N THR A 132 -7.82 8.00 -12.80
CA THR A 132 -7.29 6.64 -13.05
C THR A 132 -7.42 6.25 -14.52
N VAL A 133 -8.57 6.54 -15.16
CA VAL A 133 -8.81 6.17 -16.58
C VAL A 133 -7.84 6.88 -17.52
N GLN A 134 -7.49 8.14 -17.23
CA GLN A 134 -6.59 8.95 -18.06
C GLN A 134 -5.10 8.65 -17.87
N ARG A 135 -4.74 7.74 -16.95
CA ARG A 135 -3.34 7.43 -16.67
C ARG A 135 -2.72 6.52 -17.73
N ARG A 136 -1.42 6.75 -17.96
CA ARG A 136 -0.60 5.90 -18.83
C ARG A 136 -0.59 4.43 -18.42
N TYR A 137 -0.84 4.15 -17.15
CA TYR A 137 -0.97 2.78 -16.62
C TYR A 137 -2.20 2.06 -17.23
N THR A 138 -3.33 2.74 -17.34
CA THR A 138 -4.59 2.20 -17.87
C THR A 138 -4.62 2.18 -19.37
#